data_159155b2fa15785c84824c7c1f4fa033
#
_entry.id   159155b2fa15785c84824c7c1f4fa033
#
_cell.length_a   1.000
_cell.length_b   1.000
_cell.length_c   1.000
_cell.angle_alpha   90.00
_cell.angle_beta   90.00
_cell.angle_gamma   90.00
#
_symmetry.space_group_name_H-M   'P 1'
#
loop_
_entity.id
_entity.type
_entity.pdbx_description
1 polymer ?
#
loop_
_entity_poly.entity_id
_entity_poly.type
_entity_poly.pdbx_seq_one_letter_code
_entity_poly.pdbx_strand_id
1 'polypeptide(L)'
;MTSVVWKLKSIVAAIGLFVAATGMAAGQSARLDPLFERLKNVDAADAPALEAKIRQEWSKSGSPSADLLLSRAKIAFDAGDHKAAMGHLTALTDHAPEFAEGWSLSAVTLFNMGKVGPAMAAIEHTLALEPRHFVALEGLVLIFDDAGLYDEAFEILHRIEAIHPHAEILSKARARLEAKTLGQAL
;
A
#
# COMPACT_ATOMS: atom_id res chain seq x y z
N MET A 1 -4.28 0.81 -25.15
CA MET A 1 -3.82 1.72 -24.08
C MET A 1 -4.95 2.49 -23.40
N THR A 2 -5.99 2.93 -24.11
CA THR A 2 -7.13 3.73 -23.56
C THR A 2 -8.00 3.02 -22.49
N SER A 3 -8.16 1.69 -22.53
CA SER A 3 -9.00 0.96 -21.58
C SER A 3 -8.36 0.78 -20.19
N VAL A 4 -7.04 0.78 -20.10
CA VAL A 4 -6.30 0.68 -18.83
C VAL A 4 -6.33 2.03 -18.10
N VAL A 5 -6.13 3.11 -18.83
CA VAL A 5 -6.17 4.47 -18.26
C VAL A 5 -7.56 4.82 -17.70
N TRP A 6 -8.65 4.39 -18.36
CA TRP A 6 -10.00 4.63 -17.87
C TRP A 6 -10.32 3.83 -16.58
N LYS A 7 -9.83 2.59 -16.49
CA LYS A 7 -9.94 1.81 -15.25
C LYS A 7 -9.13 2.43 -14.11
N LEU A 8 -7.94 2.98 -14.38
CA LEU A 8 -7.13 3.67 -13.38
C LEU A 8 -7.86 4.91 -12.78
N LYS A 9 -8.52 5.72 -13.62
CA LYS A 9 -9.27 6.91 -13.17
C LYS A 9 -10.49 6.56 -12.31
N SER A 10 -11.13 5.43 -12.56
CA SER A 10 -12.29 4.96 -11.78
C SER A 10 -11.91 4.50 -10.37
N ILE A 11 -10.65 4.13 -10.14
CA ILE A 11 -10.16 3.63 -8.85
C ILE A 11 -10.06 4.75 -7.81
N VAL A 12 -9.61 5.94 -8.22
CA VAL A 12 -9.49 7.10 -7.32
C VAL A 12 -10.87 7.49 -6.74
N ALA A 13 -11.93 7.36 -7.54
CA ALA A 13 -13.29 7.66 -7.12
C ALA A 13 -13.92 6.56 -6.22
N ALA A 14 -13.49 5.31 -6.36
CA ALA A 14 -14.08 4.17 -5.65
C ALA A 14 -13.52 3.97 -4.23
N ILE A 15 -12.29 4.42 -3.96
CA ILE A 15 -11.62 4.24 -2.65
C ILE A 15 -12.29 5.09 -1.53
N GLY A 16 -13.20 5.99 -1.87
CA GLY A 16 -13.88 6.87 -0.92
C GLY A 16 -15.06 6.27 -0.15
N LEU A 17 -15.56 5.07 -0.48
CA LEU A 17 -16.87 4.63 0.03
C LEU A 17 -16.99 3.11 0.24
N PHE A 18 -16.19 2.52 1.14
CA PHE A 18 -16.54 1.18 1.65
C PHE A 18 -16.03 0.97 3.08
N VAL A 19 -16.91 1.21 4.05
CA VAL A 19 -16.74 0.78 5.45
C VAL A 19 -17.78 -0.30 5.72
N ALA A 20 -17.36 -1.55 5.60
CA ALA A 20 -18.08 -2.67 6.21
C ALA A 20 -17.04 -3.48 7.02
N ALA A 21 -16.88 -3.10 8.29
CA ALA A 21 -15.97 -3.79 9.20
C ALA A 21 -16.65 -5.01 9.81
N THR A 22 -16.09 -6.19 9.60
CA THR A 22 -16.34 -7.37 10.40
C THR A 22 -15.33 -7.42 11.56
N GLY A 23 -15.65 -8.12 12.65
CA GLY A 23 -15.04 -7.99 13.97
C GLY A 23 -13.51 -8.17 14.10
N MET A 24 -12.79 -8.72 13.10
CA MET A 24 -11.33 -8.80 13.11
C MET A 24 -10.67 -7.45 12.79
N ALA A 25 -11.26 -6.66 11.88
CA ALA A 25 -10.81 -5.31 11.55
C ALA A 25 -10.88 -4.37 12.77
N ALA A 26 -11.89 -4.51 13.62
CA ALA A 26 -12.04 -3.68 14.83
C ALA A 26 -10.88 -3.85 15.84
N GLY A 27 -10.37 -5.08 16.00
CA GLY A 27 -9.25 -5.36 16.91
C GLY A 27 -7.91 -4.81 16.40
N GLN A 28 -7.69 -4.81 15.10
CA GLN A 28 -6.48 -4.25 14.48
C GLN A 28 -6.54 -2.71 14.48
N SER A 29 -7.67 -2.12 14.12
CA SER A 29 -7.88 -0.66 14.19
C SER A 29 -7.61 -0.11 15.58
N ALA A 30 -8.09 -0.77 16.65
CA ALA A 30 -7.86 -0.33 18.02
C ALA A 30 -6.37 -0.26 18.41
N ARG A 31 -5.51 -1.11 17.82
CA ARG A 31 -4.06 -1.06 18.05
C ARG A 31 -3.36 -0.04 17.16
N LEU A 32 -3.86 0.19 15.96
CA LEU A 32 -3.26 1.09 14.97
C LEU A 32 -3.63 2.55 15.18
N ASP A 33 -4.86 2.85 15.61
CA ASP A 33 -5.34 4.23 15.75
C ASP A 33 -4.43 5.10 16.62
N PRO A 34 -3.97 4.68 17.81
CA PRO A 34 -3.04 5.47 18.62
C PRO A 34 -1.69 5.68 17.93
N LEU A 35 -1.23 4.73 17.12
CA LEU A 35 0.04 4.84 16.40
C LEU A 35 -0.06 5.84 15.26
N PHE A 36 -1.17 5.83 14.50
CA PHE A 36 -1.41 6.79 13.44
C PHE A 36 -1.60 8.21 13.95
N GLU A 37 -2.33 8.40 15.07
CA GLU A 37 -2.46 9.71 15.69
C GLU A 37 -1.10 10.27 16.15
N ARG A 38 -0.22 9.41 16.66
CA ARG A 38 1.14 9.82 17.00
C ARG A 38 1.98 10.11 15.77
N LEU A 39 1.84 9.31 14.69
CA LEU A 39 2.59 9.48 13.45
C LEU A 39 2.32 10.83 12.78
N LYS A 40 1.09 11.34 12.88
CA LYS A 40 0.71 12.66 12.36
C LYS A 40 1.39 13.81 13.10
N ASN A 41 1.69 13.64 14.38
CA ASN A 41 2.09 14.72 15.27
C ASN A 41 3.54 14.59 15.78
N VAL A 42 4.26 13.55 15.34
CA VAL A 42 5.65 13.30 15.77
C VAL A 42 6.63 14.17 14.98
N ASP A 43 7.78 14.46 15.55
CA ASP A 43 8.88 15.08 14.82
C ASP A 43 9.46 14.11 13.77
N ALA A 44 10.03 14.67 12.69
CA ALA A 44 10.60 13.89 11.59
C ALA A 44 11.65 12.85 12.03
N ALA A 45 12.42 13.16 13.07
CA ALA A 45 13.43 12.25 13.61
C ALA A 45 12.86 10.97 14.23
N ASP A 46 11.65 11.04 14.81
CA ASP A 46 11.01 9.93 15.50
C ASP A 46 10.01 9.17 14.61
N ALA A 47 9.64 9.74 13.46
CA ALA A 47 8.68 9.13 12.53
C ALA A 47 9.06 7.71 12.08
N PRO A 48 10.34 7.39 11.75
CA PRO A 48 10.72 6.04 11.33
C PRO A 48 10.48 4.97 12.40
N ALA A 49 10.62 5.32 13.67
CA ALA A 49 10.37 4.38 14.77
C ALA A 49 8.87 4.04 14.92
N LEU A 50 8.00 5.02 14.67
CA LEU A 50 6.55 4.80 14.66
C LEU A 50 6.09 4.04 13.41
N GLU A 51 6.66 4.37 12.26
CA GLU A 51 6.43 3.63 11.02
C GLU A 51 6.75 2.13 11.19
N ALA A 52 7.93 1.82 11.76
CA ALA A 52 8.33 0.44 12.04
C ALA A 52 7.33 -0.29 12.97
N LYS A 53 6.79 0.40 13.98
CA LYS A 53 5.75 -0.16 14.87
C LYS A 53 4.45 -0.42 14.13
N ILE A 54 4.01 0.48 13.26
CA ILE A 54 2.81 0.30 12.44
C ILE A 54 2.99 -0.91 11.52
N ARG A 55 4.12 -1.02 10.82
CA ARG A 55 4.47 -2.18 9.98
C ARG A 55 4.50 -3.48 10.77
N GLN A 56 4.99 -3.45 12.02
CA GLN A 56 4.97 -4.61 12.91
C GLN A 56 3.54 -5.00 13.30
N GLU A 57 2.66 -4.04 13.59
CA GLU A 57 1.24 -4.34 13.89
C GLU A 57 0.51 -4.87 12.66
N TRP A 58 0.76 -4.33 11.46
CA TRP A 58 0.21 -4.88 10.22
C TRP A 58 0.63 -6.33 9.97
N SER A 59 1.82 -6.75 10.42
CA SER A 59 2.30 -8.13 10.24
C SER A 59 1.61 -9.17 11.13
N LYS A 60 0.69 -8.76 12.00
CA LYS A 60 -0.02 -9.64 12.94
C LYS A 60 -1.45 -9.89 12.47
N SER A 61 -1.70 -11.03 11.87
CA SER A 61 -3.05 -11.42 11.44
C SER A 61 -3.95 -11.90 12.58
N GLY A 62 -3.36 -12.31 13.71
CA GLY A 62 -4.05 -13.02 14.78
C GLY A 62 -4.19 -14.53 14.55
N SER A 63 -3.70 -15.04 13.42
CA SER A 63 -3.63 -16.45 13.07
C SER A 63 -2.18 -16.89 12.88
N PRO A 64 -1.66 -17.82 13.71
CA PRO A 64 -0.27 -18.31 13.55
C PRO A 64 0.02 -18.87 12.16
N SER A 65 -0.98 -19.50 11.52
CA SER A 65 -0.82 -20.05 10.16
C SER A 65 -0.67 -18.95 9.12
N ALA A 66 -1.46 -17.88 9.22
CA ALA A 66 -1.38 -16.73 8.31
C ALA A 66 -0.06 -15.96 8.53
N ASP A 67 0.34 -15.75 9.78
CA ASP A 67 1.61 -15.10 10.13
C ASP A 67 2.81 -15.91 9.58
N LEU A 68 2.76 -17.26 9.63
CA LEU A 68 3.79 -18.12 9.05
C LEU A 68 3.84 -17.99 7.51
N LEU A 69 2.68 -17.97 6.84
CA LEU A 69 2.62 -17.79 5.38
C LEU A 69 3.17 -16.43 4.97
N LEU A 70 2.83 -15.35 5.69
CA LEU A 70 3.40 -14.03 5.47
C LEU A 70 4.92 -14.02 5.64
N SER A 71 5.42 -14.64 6.71
CA SER A 71 6.87 -14.74 6.97
C SER A 71 7.60 -15.45 5.83
N ARG A 72 7.06 -16.58 5.36
CA ARG A 72 7.65 -17.32 4.22
C ARG A 72 7.62 -16.51 2.94
N ALA A 73 6.52 -15.78 2.70
CA ALA A 73 6.41 -14.91 1.54
C ALA A 73 7.46 -13.77 1.58
N LYS A 74 7.66 -13.14 2.75
CA LYS A 74 8.69 -12.12 2.95
C LYS A 74 10.09 -12.67 2.68
N ILE A 75 10.43 -13.83 3.22
CA ILE A 75 11.73 -14.48 2.99
C ILE A 75 11.97 -14.77 1.51
N ALA A 76 10.96 -15.31 0.81
CA ALA A 76 11.06 -15.59 -0.63
C ALA A 76 11.18 -14.29 -1.45
N PHE A 77 10.42 -13.27 -1.08
CA PHE A 77 10.48 -11.95 -1.71
C PHE A 77 11.86 -11.32 -1.56
N ASP A 78 12.41 -11.30 -0.35
CA ASP A 78 13.73 -10.73 -0.05
C ASP A 78 14.87 -11.51 -0.76
N ALA A 79 14.67 -12.81 -1.01
CA ALA A 79 15.56 -13.64 -1.83
C ALA A 79 15.40 -13.41 -3.35
N GLY A 80 14.45 -12.57 -3.79
CA GLY A 80 14.14 -12.32 -5.21
C GLY A 80 13.32 -13.45 -5.86
N ASP A 81 12.91 -14.47 -5.12
CA ASP A 81 12.02 -15.53 -5.64
C ASP A 81 10.56 -15.09 -5.56
N HIS A 82 10.20 -14.17 -6.46
CA HIS A 82 8.84 -13.63 -6.54
C HIS A 82 7.79 -14.71 -6.87
N LYS A 83 8.19 -15.81 -7.52
CA LYS A 83 7.27 -16.91 -7.82
C LYS A 83 6.94 -17.69 -6.56
N ALA A 84 7.94 -18.04 -5.74
CA ALA A 84 7.70 -18.69 -4.45
C ALA A 84 6.94 -17.76 -3.50
N ALA A 85 7.30 -16.45 -3.45
CA ALA A 85 6.58 -15.46 -2.67
C ALA A 85 5.09 -15.44 -3.02
N MET A 86 4.74 -15.37 -4.31
CA MET A 86 3.34 -15.41 -4.78
C MET A 86 2.63 -16.73 -4.41
N GLY A 87 3.33 -17.86 -4.41
CA GLY A 87 2.74 -19.13 -3.95
C GLY A 87 2.28 -19.08 -2.49
N HIS A 88 3.12 -18.51 -1.61
CA HIS A 88 2.77 -18.30 -0.21
C HIS A 88 1.69 -17.23 -0.02
N LEU A 89 1.73 -16.15 -0.81
CA LEU A 89 0.76 -15.05 -0.75
C LEU A 89 -0.62 -15.48 -1.24
N THR A 90 -0.70 -16.28 -2.29
CA THR A 90 -1.99 -16.84 -2.75
C THR A 90 -2.60 -17.70 -1.66
N ALA A 91 -1.83 -18.63 -1.06
CA ALA A 91 -2.31 -19.42 0.06
C ALA A 91 -2.72 -18.56 1.26
N LEU A 92 -2.01 -17.46 1.51
CA LEU A 92 -2.32 -16.52 2.58
C LEU A 92 -3.65 -15.79 2.33
N THR A 93 -3.84 -15.21 1.15
CA THR A 93 -5.05 -14.46 0.81
C THR A 93 -6.28 -15.34 0.66
N ASP A 94 -6.11 -16.60 0.26
CA ASP A 94 -7.19 -17.61 0.25
C ASP A 94 -7.60 -18.01 1.69
N HIS A 95 -6.65 -18.11 2.61
CA HIS A 95 -6.89 -18.53 3.98
C HIS A 95 -7.33 -17.36 4.90
N ALA A 96 -6.80 -16.18 4.68
CA ALA A 96 -7.06 -14.97 5.44
C ALA A 96 -7.33 -13.77 4.52
N PRO A 97 -8.47 -13.75 3.80
CA PRO A 97 -8.77 -12.71 2.81
C PRO A 97 -8.90 -11.30 3.41
N GLU A 98 -9.17 -11.19 4.71
CA GLU A 98 -9.27 -9.92 5.42
C GLU A 98 -7.92 -9.40 5.98
N PHE A 99 -6.83 -10.09 5.68
CA PHE A 99 -5.51 -9.70 6.15
C PHE A 99 -4.82 -8.77 5.14
N ALA A 100 -4.91 -7.46 5.37
CA ALA A 100 -4.44 -6.41 4.47
C ALA A 100 -2.96 -6.55 4.06
N GLU A 101 -2.08 -6.95 4.99
CA GLU A 101 -0.64 -7.10 4.71
C GLU A 101 -0.35 -8.20 3.68
N GLY A 102 -1.19 -9.25 3.62
CA GLY A 102 -1.10 -10.29 2.58
C GLY A 102 -1.32 -9.71 1.18
N TRP A 103 -2.35 -8.89 1.03
CA TRP A 103 -2.64 -8.20 -0.22
C TRP A 103 -1.60 -7.15 -0.56
N SER A 104 -1.10 -6.40 0.43
CA SER A 104 -0.04 -5.41 0.23
C SER A 104 1.25 -6.02 -0.30
N LEU A 105 1.72 -7.11 0.31
CA LEU A 105 2.92 -7.80 -0.16
C LEU A 105 2.68 -8.47 -1.53
N SER A 106 1.45 -8.95 -1.80
CA SER A 106 1.07 -9.46 -3.12
C SER A 106 1.19 -8.37 -4.18
N ALA A 107 0.73 -7.16 -3.88
CA ALA A 107 0.82 -6.03 -4.80
C ALA A 107 2.27 -5.71 -5.17
N VAL A 108 3.15 -5.58 -4.17
CA VAL A 108 4.57 -5.30 -4.38
C VAL A 108 5.24 -6.43 -5.19
N THR A 109 4.92 -7.69 -4.86
CA THR A 109 5.46 -8.85 -5.57
C THR A 109 5.02 -8.89 -7.03
N LEU A 110 3.73 -8.65 -7.30
CA LEU A 110 3.17 -8.60 -8.65
C LEU A 110 3.75 -7.44 -9.47
N PHE A 111 3.94 -6.27 -8.85
CA PHE A 111 4.58 -5.13 -9.50
C PHE A 111 6.01 -5.46 -9.93
N ASN A 112 6.81 -6.08 -9.06
CA ASN A 112 8.17 -6.53 -9.39
C ASN A 112 8.20 -7.61 -10.48
N MET A 113 7.11 -8.36 -10.65
CA MET A 113 6.94 -9.31 -11.77
C MET A 113 6.44 -8.63 -13.06
N GLY A 114 6.27 -7.31 -13.10
CA GLY A 114 5.72 -6.57 -14.23
C GLY A 114 4.20 -6.73 -14.44
N LYS A 115 3.51 -7.31 -13.47
CA LYS A 115 2.06 -7.58 -13.53
C LYS A 115 1.26 -6.42 -12.93
N VAL A 116 1.30 -5.25 -13.58
CA VAL A 116 0.73 -4.00 -13.05
C VAL A 116 -0.78 -4.11 -12.77
N GLY A 117 -1.58 -4.70 -13.66
CA GLY A 117 -3.03 -4.84 -13.46
C GLY A 117 -3.40 -5.66 -12.21
N PRO A 118 -2.86 -6.89 -12.04
CA PRO A 118 -3.01 -7.65 -10.81
C PRO A 118 -2.45 -6.95 -9.56
N ALA A 119 -1.33 -6.21 -9.67
CA ALA A 119 -0.78 -5.42 -8.56
C ALA A 119 -1.76 -4.35 -8.10
N MET A 120 -2.39 -3.64 -9.03
CA MET A 120 -3.42 -2.65 -8.70
C MET A 120 -4.63 -3.27 -7.99
N ALA A 121 -5.13 -4.41 -8.46
CA ALA A 121 -6.23 -5.10 -7.79
C ALA A 121 -5.87 -5.48 -6.35
N ALA A 122 -4.64 -5.93 -6.11
CA ALA A 122 -4.15 -6.23 -4.76
C ALA A 122 -4.02 -4.97 -3.90
N ILE A 123 -3.62 -3.81 -4.46
CA ILE A 123 -3.63 -2.53 -3.76
C ILE A 123 -5.06 -2.12 -3.38
N GLU A 124 -6.03 -2.28 -4.29
CA GLU A 124 -7.43 -2.00 -4.01
C GLU A 124 -7.95 -2.82 -2.82
N HIS A 125 -7.67 -4.13 -2.79
CA HIS A 125 -8.01 -4.98 -1.66
C HIS A 125 -7.34 -4.49 -0.36
N THR A 126 -6.05 -4.14 -0.41
CA THR A 126 -5.33 -3.60 0.76
C THR A 126 -6.01 -2.35 1.30
N LEU A 127 -6.32 -1.39 0.43
CA LEU A 127 -6.90 -0.10 0.83
C LEU A 127 -8.39 -0.19 1.21
N ALA A 128 -9.10 -1.21 0.76
CA ALA A 128 -10.45 -1.52 1.22
C ALA A 128 -10.44 -2.04 2.68
N LEU A 129 -9.39 -2.79 3.07
CA LEU A 129 -9.22 -3.35 4.40
C LEU A 129 -8.57 -2.35 5.38
N GLU A 130 -7.55 -1.60 4.94
CA GLU A 130 -6.86 -0.55 5.71
C GLU A 130 -6.62 0.68 4.81
N PRO A 131 -7.50 1.67 4.84
CA PRO A 131 -7.40 2.87 4.00
C PRO A 131 -6.14 3.73 4.26
N ARG A 132 -5.48 3.54 5.42
CA ARG A 132 -4.26 4.26 5.82
C ARG A 132 -2.99 3.47 5.52
N HIS A 133 -3.09 2.40 4.73
CA HIS A 133 -1.93 1.56 4.41
C HIS A 133 -0.97 2.30 3.47
N PHE A 134 -0.07 3.09 4.05
CA PHE A 134 0.80 4.00 3.30
C PHE A 134 1.70 3.28 2.29
N VAL A 135 2.14 2.03 2.55
CA VAL A 135 2.91 1.25 1.55
C VAL A 135 2.09 0.98 0.28
N ALA A 136 0.79 0.66 0.43
CA ALA A 136 -0.09 0.47 -0.71
C ALA A 136 -0.34 1.78 -1.47
N LEU A 137 -0.49 2.90 -0.74
CA LEU A 137 -0.60 4.23 -1.35
C LEU A 137 0.69 4.62 -2.10
N GLU A 138 1.87 4.33 -1.53
CA GLU A 138 3.16 4.52 -2.21
C GLU A 138 3.25 3.72 -3.52
N GLY A 139 2.75 2.48 -3.51
CA GLY A 139 2.64 1.66 -4.72
C GLY A 139 1.76 2.31 -5.79
N LEU A 140 0.64 2.96 -5.43
CA LEU A 140 -0.18 3.71 -6.37
C LEU A 140 0.56 4.91 -6.96
N VAL A 141 1.31 5.66 -6.15
CA VAL A 141 2.12 6.79 -6.64
C VAL A 141 3.09 6.32 -7.72
N LEU A 142 3.77 5.19 -7.50
CA LEU A 142 4.72 4.63 -8.47
C LEU A 142 4.01 4.20 -9.76
N ILE A 143 2.89 3.51 -9.67
CA ILE A 143 2.11 3.04 -10.82
C ILE A 143 1.56 4.22 -11.62
N PHE A 144 1.04 5.26 -10.97
CA PHE A 144 0.52 6.44 -11.64
C PHE A 144 1.64 7.27 -12.30
N ASP A 145 2.79 7.41 -11.64
CA ASP A 145 3.96 8.06 -12.24
C ASP A 145 4.45 7.34 -13.49
N ASP A 146 4.57 6.00 -13.45
CA ASP A 146 4.97 5.19 -14.60
C ASP A 146 3.94 5.25 -15.75
N ALA A 147 2.67 5.45 -15.42
CA ALA A 147 1.60 5.62 -16.40
C ALA A 147 1.47 7.04 -16.94
N GLY A 148 2.22 8.02 -16.40
CA GLY A 148 2.12 9.44 -16.76
C GLY A 148 0.86 10.13 -16.21
N LEU A 149 0.22 9.54 -15.20
CA LEU A 149 -0.97 10.05 -14.54
C LEU A 149 -0.55 10.89 -13.32
N TYR A 150 0.06 12.04 -13.59
CA TYR A 150 0.73 12.84 -12.55
C TYR A 150 -0.26 13.50 -11.60
N ASP A 151 -1.42 13.94 -12.07
CA ASP A 151 -2.45 14.54 -11.20
C ASP A 151 -2.97 13.52 -10.19
N GLU A 152 -3.24 12.29 -10.64
CA GLU A 152 -3.65 11.18 -9.79
C GLU A 152 -2.55 10.80 -8.79
N ALA A 153 -1.29 10.84 -9.22
CA ALA A 153 -0.16 10.59 -8.31
C ALA A 153 -0.06 11.68 -7.22
N PHE A 154 -0.29 12.96 -7.55
CA PHE A 154 -0.33 14.05 -6.58
C PHE A 154 -1.48 13.90 -5.58
N GLU A 155 -2.67 13.49 -6.03
CA GLU A 155 -3.79 13.20 -5.12
C GLU A 155 -3.43 12.13 -4.09
N ILE A 156 -2.75 11.06 -4.52
CA ILE A 156 -2.29 10.02 -3.58
C ILE A 156 -1.21 10.55 -2.63
N LEU A 157 -0.27 11.39 -3.11
CA LEU A 157 0.72 12.02 -2.24
C LEU A 157 0.06 12.87 -1.14
N HIS A 158 -1.00 13.63 -1.45
CA HIS A 158 -1.75 14.37 -0.43
C HIS A 158 -2.41 13.46 0.61
N ARG A 159 -2.91 12.28 0.17
CA ARG A 159 -3.43 11.29 1.12
C ARG A 159 -2.34 10.74 2.03
N ILE A 160 -1.16 10.43 1.48
CA ILE A 160 -0.01 9.96 2.28
C ILE A 160 0.38 11.05 3.29
N GLU A 161 0.51 12.30 2.85
CA GLU A 161 0.86 13.44 3.71
C GLU A 161 -0.10 13.61 4.89
N ALA A 162 -1.40 13.44 4.67
CA ALA A 162 -2.42 13.51 5.72
C ALA A 162 -2.31 12.37 6.76
N ILE A 163 -1.72 11.23 6.39
CA ILE A 163 -1.55 10.05 7.25
C ILE A 163 -0.17 10.03 7.90
N HIS A 164 0.86 10.33 7.12
CA HIS A 164 2.28 10.24 7.44
C HIS A 164 3.03 11.45 6.87
N PRO A 165 3.03 12.62 7.56
CA PRO A 165 3.61 13.87 7.04
C PRO A 165 5.12 13.81 6.75
N HIS A 166 5.82 12.85 7.37
CA HIS A 166 7.26 12.66 7.22
C HIS A 166 7.64 11.44 6.36
N ALA A 167 6.69 10.91 5.58
CA ALA A 167 6.98 9.82 4.67
C ALA A 167 8.05 10.23 3.63
N GLU A 168 9.07 9.40 3.48
CA GLU A 168 10.21 9.69 2.59
C GLU A 168 9.78 9.91 1.14
N ILE A 169 8.72 9.20 0.69
CA ILE A 169 8.20 9.33 -0.67
C ILE A 169 7.70 10.75 -1.00
N LEU A 170 7.22 11.51 -0.01
CA LEU A 170 6.64 12.84 -0.24
C LEU A 170 7.65 13.79 -0.90
N SER A 171 8.88 13.85 -0.40
CA SER A 171 9.91 14.71 -0.97
C SER A 171 10.41 14.18 -2.31
N LYS A 172 10.71 12.87 -2.40
CA LYS A 172 11.28 12.24 -3.60
C LYS A 172 10.32 12.23 -4.78
N ALA A 173 9.06 11.80 -4.55
CA ALA A 173 8.08 11.71 -5.61
C ALA A 173 7.60 13.09 -6.06
N ARG A 174 7.37 14.04 -5.12
CA ARG A 174 6.92 15.38 -5.46
C ARG A 174 7.89 16.08 -6.41
N ALA A 175 9.18 16.13 -6.07
CA ALA A 175 10.20 16.74 -6.93
C ALA A 175 10.27 16.09 -8.32
N ARG A 176 10.13 14.76 -8.40
CA ARG A 176 10.14 14.03 -9.67
C ARG A 176 8.90 14.33 -10.52
N LEU A 177 7.72 14.34 -9.92
CA LEU A 177 6.45 14.60 -10.62
C LEU A 177 6.39 16.05 -11.12
N GLU A 178 6.81 17.03 -10.31
CA GLU A 178 6.90 18.45 -10.71
C GLU A 178 7.81 18.63 -11.93
N ALA A 179 8.99 18.00 -11.92
CA ALA A 179 9.92 18.06 -13.05
C ALA A 179 9.31 17.46 -14.34
N LYS A 180 8.55 16.37 -14.23
CA LYS A 180 7.88 15.72 -15.38
C LYS A 180 6.70 16.56 -15.90
N THR A 181 5.91 17.15 -15.02
CA THR A 181 4.78 18.01 -15.38
C THR A 181 5.26 19.27 -16.11
N LEU A 182 6.33 19.90 -15.62
CA LEU A 182 6.94 21.06 -16.28
C LEU A 182 7.51 20.70 -17.67
N GLY A 183 8.11 19.51 -17.82
CA GLY A 183 8.63 19.05 -19.09
C GLY A 183 7.57 18.69 -20.13
N GLN A 184 6.30 18.49 -19.73
CA GLN A 184 5.19 18.26 -20.67
C GLN A 184 4.52 19.55 -21.14
N ALA A 185 4.76 20.65 -20.44
CA ALA A 185 4.19 21.97 -20.77
C ALA A 185 5.01 22.77 -21.79
N LEU A 186 6.16 22.21 -22.23
CA LEU A 186 7.05 22.77 -23.26
C LEU A 186 6.94 21.99 -24.58
#